data_ea429d3856dc2ae93a5155ca25742a6d
#
_entry.id   ea429d3856dc2ae93a5155ca25742a6d
#
_cell.length_a   1.000
_cell.length_b   1.000
_cell.length_c   1.000
_cell.angle_alpha   90.00
_cell.angle_beta   90.00
_cell.angle_gamma   90.00
#
_symmetry.space_group_name_H-M   'P 1'
#
loop_
_entity.id
_entity.type
_entity.pdbx_description
1 polymer ?
#
loop_
_entity_poly.entity_id
_entity_poly.type
_entity_poly.pdbx_seq_one_letter_code
_entity_poly.pdbx_strand_id
1 'polypeptide(L)'
;MHRTLLLVAALLVTAAGASAADRPTRFWNLTHNTVQEFQLAPAGTAAWGENQCKNDKDGTVDFDERLRITGVESGRYDARIKDMSGRVCFARNINIRAGEVFSVEERDLVDCSR
;
A
#
# COMPACT_ATOMS: atom_id res chain seq x y z
N MET A 1 61.71 20.35 14.95
CA MET A 1 60.34 20.61 15.42
C MET A 1 59.39 19.82 14.55
N HIS A 2 58.82 18.75 15.10
CA HIS A 2 57.85 17.93 14.38
C HIS A 2 56.46 18.34 14.83
N ARG A 3 55.69 18.86 13.90
CA ARG A 3 54.26 19.05 14.13
C ARG A 3 53.52 17.80 13.65
N THR A 4 53.03 17.05 14.58
CA THR A 4 52.10 15.98 14.29
C THR A 4 50.72 16.58 14.05
N LEU A 5 50.28 16.60 12.81
CA LEU A 5 48.90 16.90 12.48
C LEU A 5 48.05 15.65 12.75
N LEU A 6 47.31 15.69 13.83
CA LEU A 6 46.24 14.73 14.08
C LEU A 6 45.04 15.10 13.21
N LEU A 7 44.90 14.41 12.08
CA LEU A 7 43.69 14.43 11.29
C LEU A 7 42.66 13.61 12.05
N VAL A 8 41.75 14.27 12.78
CA VAL A 8 40.58 13.66 13.29
C VAL A 8 39.62 13.53 12.10
N ALA A 9 39.58 12.36 11.48
CA ALA A 9 38.53 12.02 10.54
C ALA A 9 37.25 11.86 11.34
N ALA A 10 36.39 12.87 11.31
CA ALA A 10 35.02 12.72 11.82
C ALA A 10 34.30 11.74 10.89
N LEU A 11 34.13 10.49 11.32
CA LEU A 11 33.23 9.56 10.68
C LEU A 11 31.81 10.06 10.94
N LEU A 12 31.22 10.72 9.94
CA LEU A 12 29.79 10.94 9.86
C LEU A 12 29.14 9.59 9.58
N VAL A 13 28.74 8.89 10.63
CA VAL A 13 27.84 7.76 10.51
C VAL A 13 26.47 8.34 10.25
N THR A 14 26.12 8.51 8.97
CA THR A 14 24.72 8.69 8.60
C THR A 14 24.03 7.34 8.86
N ALA A 15 23.30 7.25 9.95
CA ALA A 15 22.34 6.17 10.12
C ALA A 15 21.31 6.33 9.01
N ALA A 16 21.46 5.55 7.93
CA ALA A 16 20.42 5.41 6.93
C ALA A 16 19.27 4.65 7.57
N GLY A 17 18.36 5.37 8.25
CA GLY A 17 17.06 4.81 8.59
C GLY A 17 16.36 4.43 7.30
N ALA A 18 15.66 3.27 7.26
CA ALA A 18 14.84 2.91 6.11
C ALA A 18 13.90 4.08 5.77
N SER A 19 14.06 4.67 4.59
CA SER A 19 13.17 5.71 4.11
C SER A 19 11.79 5.11 3.86
N ALA A 20 10.72 5.93 3.82
CA ALA A 20 9.38 5.48 3.46
C ALA A 20 9.35 4.75 2.11
N ALA A 21 10.27 5.10 1.16
CA ALA A 21 10.42 4.44 -0.12
C ALA A 21 10.91 2.99 -0.02
N ASP A 22 11.63 2.62 1.05
CA ASP A 22 12.17 1.28 1.26
C ASP A 22 11.17 0.35 1.96
N ARG A 23 10.12 0.91 2.54
CA ARG A 23 9.05 0.15 3.16
C ARG A 23 7.94 -0.13 2.15
N PRO A 24 7.37 -1.35 2.15
CA PRO A 24 6.27 -1.65 1.25
C PRO A 24 5.01 -0.87 1.66
N THR A 25 4.30 -0.38 0.65
CA THR A 25 2.92 0.07 0.81
C THR A 25 2.06 -1.17 0.92
N ARG A 26 1.11 -1.20 1.86
CA ARG A 26 0.25 -2.37 2.08
C ARG A 26 -1.20 -1.97 2.25
N PHE A 27 -2.06 -2.77 1.66
CA PHE A 27 -3.49 -2.77 1.91
C PHE A 27 -3.81 -3.76 3.03
N TRP A 28 -4.52 -3.31 4.05
CA TRP A 28 -4.99 -4.14 5.14
C TRP A 28 -6.49 -4.41 4.96
N ASN A 29 -6.84 -5.67 4.72
CA ASN A 29 -8.22 -6.07 4.50
C ASN A 29 -8.98 -6.20 5.82
N LEU A 30 -9.80 -5.22 6.15
CA LEU A 30 -10.71 -5.24 7.29
C LEU A 30 -12.18 -5.34 6.83
N THR A 31 -12.42 -5.76 5.58
CA THR A 31 -13.77 -6.09 5.10
C THR A 31 -14.18 -7.48 5.60
N HIS A 32 -15.43 -7.82 5.48
CA HIS A 32 -15.95 -9.11 6.00
C HIS A 32 -15.54 -10.33 5.16
N ASN A 33 -15.04 -10.13 3.93
CA ASN A 33 -14.78 -11.21 2.99
C ASN A 33 -13.35 -11.23 2.49
N THR A 34 -12.92 -12.40 2.02
CA THR A 34 -11.67 -12.55 1.29
C THR A 34 -11.74 -11.79 -0.03
N VAL A 35 -10.74 -10.95 -0.30
CA VAL A 35 -10.62 -10.16 -1.52
C VAL A 35 -9.84 -10.93 -2.56
N GLN A 36 -10.38 -11.03 -3.78
CA GLN A 36 -9.71 -11.72 -4.90
C GLN A 36 -9.27 -10.76 -6.02
N GLU A 37 -9.81 -9.54 -6.06
CA GLU A 37 -9.31 -8.48 -6.95
C GLU A 37 -9.28 -7.18 -6.17
N PHE A 38 -8.16 -6.48 -6.31
CA PHE A 38 -7.95 -5.17 -5.71
C PHE A 38 -7.25 -4.27 -6.72
N GLN A 39 -7.97 -3.27 -7.23
CA GLN A 39 -7.45 -2.34 -8.23
C GLN A 39 -7.57 -0.91 -7.71
N LEU A 40 -6.58 -0.10 -8.00
CA LEU A 40 -6.54 1.32 -7.62
C LEU A 40 -6.59 2.20 -8.87
N ALA A 41 -7.27 3.31 -8.75
CA ALA A 41 -7.28 4.39 -9.72
C ALA A 41 -7.09 5.71 -9.00
N PRO A 42 -6.41 6.70 -9.61
CA PRO A 42 -6.43 8.05 -9.04
C PRO A 42 -7.87 8.49 -8.80
N ALA A 43 -8.15 9.09 -7.65
CA ALA A 43 -9.51 9.39 -7.21
C ALA A 43 -10.32 10.11 -8.29
N GLY A 44 -11.51 9.61 -8.56
CA GLY A 44 -12.45 10.16 -9.53
C GLY A 44 -12.16 9.85 -11.01
N THR A 45 -11.13 9.03 -11.34
CA THR A 45 -10.74 8.81 -12.73
C THR A 45 -11.25 7.50 -13.34
N ALA A 46 -11.58 6.50 -12.54
CA ALA A 46 -11.86 5.12 -12.99
C ALA A 46 -10.77 4.53 -13.90
N ALA A 47 -9.56 5.07 -13.88
CA ALA A 47 -8.40 4.54 -14.60
C ALA A 47 -7.77 3.40 -13.78
N TRP A 48 -8.45 2.26 -13.73
CA TRP A 48 -8.08 1.12 -12.91
C TRP A 48 -6.76 0.52 -13.33
N GLY A 49 -5.84 0.41 -12.37
CA GLY A 49 -4.58 -0.25 -12.53
C GLY A 49 -4.70 -1.78 -12.44
N GLU A 50 -3.57 -2.44 -12.29
CA GLU A 50 -3.52 -3.89 -12.22
C GLU A 50 -4.19 -4.43 -10.94
N ASN A 51 -4.62 -5.69 -11.01
CA ASN A 51 -5.07 -6.41 -9.82
C ASN A 51 -3.88 -6.65 -8.88
N GLN A 52 -3.84 -5.95 -7.76
CA GLN A 52 -2.77 -6.03 -6.79
C GLN A 52 -2.72 -7.38 -6.04
N CYS A 53 -3.82 -8.15 -6.06
CA CYS A 53 -3.85 -9.48 -5.46
C CYS A 53 -2.84 -10.43 -6.09
N LYS A 54 -2.35 -10.14 -7.31
CA LYS A 54 -1.25 -10.87 -7.93
C LYS A 54 0.03 -10.86 -7.09
N ASN A 55 0.19 -9.90 -6.18
CA ASN A 55 1.35 -9.79 -5.29
C ASN A 55 1.31 -10.77 -4.13
N ASP A 56 0.18 -11.41 -3.90
CA ASP A 56 0.03 -12.49 -2.93
C ASP A 56 0.20 -13.84 -3.62
N LYS A 57 0.88 -14.77 -2.97
CA LYS A 57 1.15 -16.08 -3.56
C LYS A 57 -0.11 -16.90 -3.86
N ASP A 58 -1.19 -16.67 -3.08
CA ASP A 58 -2.47 -17.33 -3.26
C ASP A 58 -3.44 -16.51 -4.13
N GLY A 59 -3.08 -15.27 -4.46
CA GLY A 59 -3.91 -14.39 -5.27
C GLY A 59 -5.12 -13.80 -4.53
N THR A 60 -5.17 -13.95 -3.23
CA THR A 60 -6.28 -13.48 -2.39
C THR A 60 -5.76 -12.84 -1.10
N VAL A 61 -6.60 -12.01 -0.49
CA VAL A 61 -6.30 -11.36 0.78
C VAL A 61 -7.45 -11.63 1.74
N ASP A 62 -7.19 -12.44 2.75
CA ASP A 62 -8.18 -12.78 3.77
C ASP A 62 -8.41 -11.60 4.74
N PHE A 63 -9.48 -11.70 5.52
CA PHE A 63 -9.70 -10.77 6.62
C PHE A 63 -8.47 -10.69 7.52
N ASP A 64 -8.11 -9.46 7.90
CA ASP A 64 -6.95 -9.14 8.76
C ASP A 64 -5.57 -9.40 8.12
N GLU A 65 -5.52 -9.76 6.86
CA GLU A 65 -4.27 -9.87 6.12
C GLU A 65 -3.88 -8.54 5.45
N ARG A 66 -2.59 -8.40 5.19
CA ARG A 66 -2.01 -7.26 4.48
C ARG A 66 -1.46 -7.69 3.14
N LEU A 67 -1.84 -6.94 2.10
CA LEU A 67 -1.41 -7.15 0.73
C LEU A 67 -0.38 -6.10 0.35
N ARG A 68 0.72 -6.52 -0.23
CA ARG A 68 1.69 -5.60 -0.80
C ARG A 68 1.10 -4.89 -2.02
N ILE A 69 1.22 -3.57 -2.04
CA ILE A 69 0.81 -2.72 -3.15
C ILE A 69 2.05 -2.23 -3.89
N THR A 70 2.07 -2.38 -5.19
CA THR A 70 3.21 -2.00 -6.05
C THR A 70 2.79 -1.00 -7.11
N GLY A 71 3.75 -0.16 -7.55
CA GLY A 71 3.53 0.77 -8.65
C GLY A 71 2.60 1.94 -8.32
N VAL A 72 2.41 2.26 -7.05
CA VAL A 72 1.50 3.32 -6.60
C VAL A 72 2.28 4.34 -5.78
N GLU A 73 2.18 5.60 -6.19
CA GLU A 73 2.74 6.74 -5.49
C GLU A 73 1.77 7.26 -4.42
N SER A 74 2.29 8.09 -3.51
CA SER A 74 1.43 8.77 -2.54
C SER A 74 0.38 9.63 -3.23
N GLY A 75 -0.86 9.56 -2.76
CA GLY A 75 -1.97 10.33 -3.34
C GLY A 75 -3.32 9.83 -2.88
N ARG A 76 -4.36 10.34 -3.54
CA ARG A 76 -5.74 9.94 -3.33
C ARG A 76 -6.17 8.96 -4.40
N TYR A 77 -6.77 7.86 -3.96
CA TYR A 77 -7.18 6.77 -4.84
C TYR A 77 -8.58 6.27 -4.54
N ASP A 78 -9.24 5.77 -5.57
CA ASP A 78 -10.39 4.91 -5.43
C ASP A 78 -9.92 3.46 -5.55
N ALA A 79 -10.53 2.56 -4.79
CA ALA A 79 -10.30 1.13 -4.89
C ALA A 79 -11.53 0.42 -5.46
N ARG A 80 -11.31 -0.51 -6.39
CA ARG A 80 -12.30 -1.47 -6.86
C ARG A 80 -11.96 -2.81 -6.22
N ILE A 81 -12.90 -3.37 -5.50
CA ILE A 81 -12.70 -4.55 -4.66
C ILE A 81 -13.71 -5.63 -5.04
N LYS A 82 -13.22 -6.75 -5.55
CA LYS A 82 -14.05 -7.94 -5.77
C LYS A 82 -13.72 -8.98 -4.72
N ASP A 83 -14.73 -9.45 -4.00
CA ASP A 83 -14.55 -10.46 -2.97
C ASP A 83 -15.01 -11.86 -3.41
N MET A 84 -14.70 -12.85 -2.59
CA MET A 84 -15.01 -14.25 -2.87
C MET A 84 -16.48 -14.58 -2.83
N SER A 85 -17.33 -13.66 -2.32
CA SER A 85 -18.79 -13.79 -2.41
C SER A 85 -19.36 -13.39 -3.79
N GLY A 86 -18.48 -12.87 -4.67
CA GLY A 86 -18.86 -12.36 -6.00
C GLY A 86 -19.32 -10.92 -5.98
N ARG A 87 -19.23 -10.24 -4.86
CA ARG A 87 -19.58 -8.84 -4.68
C ARG A 87 -18.44 -7.96 -5.19
N VAL A 88 -18.79 -6.93 -5.96
CA VAL A 88 -17.86 -5.87 -6.37
C VAL A 88 -18.27 -4.58 -5.69
N CYS A 89 -17.37 -4.01 -4.91
CA CYS A 89 -17.58 -2.77 -4.18
C CYS A 89 -16.47 -1.77 -4.48
N PHE A 90 -16.69 -0.54 -4.07
CA PHE A 90 -15.69 0.52 -4.17
C PHE A 90 -15.43 1.12 -2.80
N ALA A 91 -14.18 1.52 -2.57
CA ALA A 91 -13.81 2.39 -1.47
C ALA A 91 -13.25 3.67 -2.10
N ARG A 92 -13.82 4.81 -1.74
CA ARG A 92 -13.53 6.07 -2.43
C ARG A 92 -12.59 6.97 -1.64
N ASN A 93 -11.77 7.71 -2.38
CA ASN A 93 -10.94 8.79 -1.87
C ASN A 93 -10.02 8.38 -0.71
N ILE A 94 -9.33 7.27 -0.88
CA ILE A 94 -8.38 6.73 0.10
C ILE A 94 -7.10 7.55 0.02
N ASN A 95 -6.61 8.02 1.18
CA ASN A 95 -5.29 8.64 1.25
C ASN A 95 -4.23 7.54 1.38
N ILE A 96 -3.51 7.27 0.30
CA ILE A 96 -2.40 6.32 0.29
C ILE A 96 -1.09 7.08 0.41
N ARG A 97 -0.28 6.66 1.37
CA ARG A 97 1.10 7.14 1.52
C ARG A 97 2.06 6.01 1.25
N ALA A 98 2.96 6.21 0.30
CA ALA A 98 3.97 5.21 -0.05
C ALA A 98 4.78 4.81 1.19
N GLY A 99 4.95 3.50 1.39
CA GLY A 99 5.65 2.95 2.56
C GLY A 99 4.80 2.81 3.81
N GLU A 100 3.50 3.09 3.74
CA GLU A 100 2.58 2.96 4.86
C GLU A 100 1.48 1.94 4.59
N VAL A 101 0.84 1.49 5.65
CA VAL A 101 -0.34 0.63 5.60
C VAL A 101 -1.58 1.51 5.54
N PHE A 102 -2.51 1.18 4.64
CA PHE A 102 -3.85 1.74 4.63
C PHE A 102 -4.86 0.60 4.74
N SER A 103 -5.97 0.85 5.42
CA SER A 103 -7.01 -0.16 5.62
C SER A 103 -8.28 0.21 4.87
N VAL A 104 -9.05 -0.82 4.51
CA VAL A 104 -10.44 -0.69 4.07
C VAL A 104 -11.28 -1.56 4.98
N GLU A 105 -12.26 -0.95 5.62
CA GLU A 105 -13.23 -1.62 6.48
C GLU A 105 -14.54 -1.85 5.72
N GLU A 106 -15.41 -2.74 6.23
CA GLU A 106 -16.69 -3.00 5.58
C GLU A 106 -17.54 -1.73 5.42
N ARG A 107 -17.52 -0.83 6.40
CA ARG A 107 -18.26 0.45 6.35
C ARG A 107 -17.76 1.41 5.27
N ASP A 108 -16.53 1.21 4.76
CA ASP A 108 -15.95 2.04 3.70
C ASP A 108 -16.45 1.64 2.31
N LEU A 109 -17.08 0.47 2.19
CA LEU A 109 -17.53 -0.08 0.93
C LEU A 109 -18.83 0.60 0.48
N VAL A 110 -18.83 1.07 -0.77
CA VAL A 110 -19.97 1.73 -1.41
C VAL A 110 -20.18 1.18 -2.81
N ASP A 111 -21.35 1.48 -3.40
CA ASP A 111 -21.69 1.11 -4.78
C ASP A 111 -21.47 -0.38 -5.08
N CYS A 112 -21.81 -1.22 -4.13
CA CYS A 112 -21.66 -2.67 -4.26
C CYS A 112 -22.65 -3.25 -5.26
N SER A 113 -22.20 -4.22 -6.06
CA SER A 113 -23.01 -4.98 -7.00
C SER A 113 -22.60 -6.45 -7.01
N ARG A 114 -23.42 -7.30 -7.57
CA ARG A 114 -23.14 -8.73 -7.75
C ARG A 114 -23.34 -9.13 -9.22
#